data_c820e4928096988fe53f930ccd9ce534
#
_entry.id   c820e4928096988fe53f930ccd9ce534
#
_cell.length_a   1.000
_cell.length_b   1.000
_cell.length_c   1.000
_cell.angle_alpha   90.00
_cell.angle_beta   90.00
_cell.angle_gamma   90.00
#
_symmetry.space_group_name_H-M   'P 1'
#
loop_
_entity.id
_entity.type
_entity.pdbx_description
1 polymer ?
#
loop_
_entity_poly.entity_id
_entity_poly.type
_entity_poly.pdbx_seq_one_letter_code
_entity_poly.pdbx_strand_id
1 'polypeptide(L)'
;MANLSLLPQSAIAGLAAALAAIAAKAHSHAGVPSGPATDLASLGPVVLVLGAFVCLLYLLLFNQSATAFSEHARLRAAAKAKTTTSSGGSANAKAPSLAEVKYGGKGAVLAADRAVANFLEQTPPFLLALLLHAALVSASGAARCGWIWLGARAIYPFVFAKPFPAVLLSTLPAYGCVGFMLAAALLAAVSGW
;
A
#
# COMPACT_ATOMS: atom_id res chain seq x y z
N MET A 1 -10.06 25.02 15.15
CA MET A 1 -9.78 23.62 15.49
C MET A 1 -9.09 22.98 14.30
N ALA A 2 -7.79 22.73 14.39
CA ALA A 2 -7.02 22.16 13.31
C ALA A 2 -7.53 20.75 13.02
N ASN A 3 -7.93 20.51 11.77
CA ASN A 3 -8.30 19.20 11.25
C ASN A 3 -7.06 18.30 11.27
N LEU A 4 -6.86 17.56 12.35
CA LEU A 4 -5.79 16.54 12.47
C LEU A 4 -6.18 15.21 11.80
N SER A 5 -7.24 15.23 11.02
CA SER A 5 -7.67 14.09 10.24
C SER A 5 -6.92 14.12 8.91
N LEU A 6 -6.05 13.20 8.75
CA LEU A 6 -5.32 12.88 7.55
C LEU A 6 -3.86 13.37 7.67
N LEU A 7 -2.93 12.42 7.77
CA LEU A 7 -1.73 12.59 6.94
C LEU A 7 -2.27 13.16 5.64
N PRO A 8 -1.89 14.38 5.30
CA PRO A 8 -2.57 15.06 4.23
C PRO A 8 -2.50 14.10 3.04
N GLN A 9 -3.63 13.92 2.35
CA GLN A 9 -3.66 13.19 1.07
C GLN A 9 -2.52 13.66 0.17
N SER A 10 -2.05 14.90 0.39
CA SER A 10 -0.82 15.48 -0.15
C SER A 10 0.47 14.71 0.22
N ALA A 11 0.61 14.10 1.40
CA ALA A 11 1.83 13.37 1.75
C ALA A 11 1.89 12.01 1.04
N ILE A 12 0.75 11.33 0.91
CA ILE A 12 0.67 10.05 0.16
C ILE A 12 0.76 10.34 -1.34
N ALA A 13 0.12 11.42 -1.83
CA ALA A 13 0.26 11.88 -3.21
C ALA A 13 1.69 12.33 -3.51
N GLY A 14 2.35 13.02 -2.59
CA GLY A 14 3.76 13.42 -2.69
C GLY A 14 4.69 12.21 -2.76
N LEU A 15 4.42 11.17 -1.97
CA LEU A 15 5.20 9.94 -2.04
C LEU A 15 4.93 9.16 -3.32
N ALA A 16 3.68 9.04 -3.76
CA ALA A 16 3.36 8.41 -5.04
C ALA A 16 4.06 9.14 -6.20
N ALA A 17 4.10 10.48 -6.16
CA ALA A 17 4.85 11.29 -7.12
C ALA A 17 6.36 11.08 -7.02
N ALA A 18 6.92 10.99 -5.80
CA ALA A 18 8.34 10.68 -5.58
C ALA A 18 8.71 9.28 -6.07
N LEU A 19 7.89 8.28 -5.78
CA LEU A 19 8.07 6.91 -6.27
C LEU A 19 7.97 6.85 -7.81
N ALA A 20 7.03 7.57 -8.41
CA ALA A 20 6.91 7.69 -9.87
C ALA A 20 8.13 8.39 -10.48
N ALA A 21 8.66 9.44 -9.85
CA ALA A 21 9.87 10.12 -10.29
C ALA A 21 11.13 9.24 -10.19
N ILE A 22 11.26 8.47 -9.10
CA ILE A 22 12.33 7.47 -8.93
C ILE A 22 12.21 6.38 -9.98
N ALA A 23 11.00 5.87 -10.24
CA ALA A 23 10.73 4.89 -11.28
C ALA A 23 11.10 5.42 -12.68
N ALA A 24 10.71 6.65 -13.00
CA ALA A 24 11.04 7.31 -14.27
C ALA A 24 12.55 7.52 -14.43
N LYS A 25 13.25 7.92 -13.37
CA LYS A 25 14.71 8.11 -13.37
C LYS A 25 15.44 6.77 -13.46
N ALA A 26 14.98 5.72 -12.76
CA ALA A 26 15.52 4.37 -12.90
C ALA A 26 15.32 3.83 -14.33
N HIS A 27 14.28 4.29 -15.03
CA HIS A 27 14.00 3.91 -16.41
C HIS A 27 14.86 4.65 -17.45
N SER A 28 15.24 5.90 -17.16
CA SER A 28 16.09 6.71 -18.05
C SER A 28 17.57 6.31 -18.03
N HIS A 29 18.02 5.56 -17.03
CA HIS A 29 19.35 4.92 -17.03
C HIS A 29 19.32 3.59 -17.81
N ALA A 30 18.73 3.61 -19.00
CA ALA A 30 18.49 2.47 -19.87
C ALA A 30 19.77 1.96 -20.56
N GLY A 31 20.60 1.31 -19.80
CA GLY A 31 21.60 0.34 -20.24
C GLY A 31 21.42 -1.01 -19.53
N VAL A 32 20.23 -1.20 -18.89
CA VAL A 32 19.96 -2.43 -18.12
C VAL A 32 19.74 -3.60 -19.08
N PRO A 33 20.52 -4.70 -18.96
CA PRO A 33 20.35 -5.88 -19.80
C PRO A 33 18.91 -6.37 -19.78
N SER A 34 18.35 -6.68 -20.94
CA SER A 34 16.98 -7.16 -21.10
C SER A 34 16.85 -8.69 -20.90
N GLY A 35 17.82 -9.31 -20.23
CA GLY A 35 17.86 -10.75 -19.96
C GLY A 35 17.72 -11.10 -18.49
N PRO A 36 17.85 -12.42 -18.16
CA PRO A 36 17.96 -12.92 -16.79
C PRO A 36 19.08 -12.21 -16.02
N ALA A 37 18.94 -12.15 -14.69
CA ALA A 37 19.97 -11.59 -13.83
C ALA A 37 21.21 -12.49 -13.83
N THR A 38 22.29 -12.02 -14.45
CA THR A 38 23.55 -12.76 -14.57
C THR A 38 24.51 -12.50 -13.41
N ASP A 39 24.31 -11.38 -12.70
CA ASP A 39 25.08 -10.97 -11.54
C ASP A 39 24.23 -10.12 -10.57
N LEU A 40 24.77 -9.84 -9.39
CA LEU A 40 24.06 -9.03 -8.38
C LEU A 40 23.86 -7.58 -8.83
N ALA A 41 24.71 -7.04 -9.70
CA ALA A 41 24.58 -5.68 -10.18
C ALA A 41 23.35 -5.52 -11.09
N SER A 42 23.00 -6.55 -11.86
CA SER A 42 21.81 -6.58 -12.71
C SER A 42 20.49 -6.55 -11.94
N LEU A 43 20.52 -6.90 -10.65
CA LEU A 43 19.37 -6.82 -9.74
C LEU A 43 19.10 -5.41 -9.20
N GLY A 44 19.96 -4.42 -9.46
CA GLY A 44 19.80 -3.06 -8.96
C GLY A 44 18.40 -2.48 -9.09
N PRO A 45 17.71 -2.58 -10.25
CA PRO A 45 16.33 -2.12 -10.42
C PRO A 45 15.33 -2.83 -9.50
N VAL A 46 15.52 -4.13 -9.23
CA VAL A 46 14.67 -4.92 -8.35
C VAL A 46 14.88 -4.50 -6.88
N VAL A 47 16.12 -4.24 -6.49
CA VAL A 47 16.46 -3.74 -5.14
C VAL A 47 15.78 -2.40 -4.86
N LEU A 48 15.70 -1.49 -5.85
CA LEU A 48 14.96 -0.24 -5.71
C LEU A 48 13.46 -0.47 -5.49
N VAL A 49 12.86 -1.41 -6.21
CA VAL A 49 11.46 -1.82 -5.99
C VAL A 49 11.26 -2.36 -4.58
N LEU A 50 12.16 -3.22 -4.10
CA LEU A 50 12.08 -3.78 -2.75
C LEU A 50 12.23 -2.70 -1.67
N GLY A 51 13.13 -1.74 -1.86
CA GLY A 51 13.26 -0.58 -0.97
C GLY A 51 11.97 0.25 -0.93
N ALA A 52 11.40 0.56 -2.08
CA ALA A 52 10.12 1.27 -2.18
C ALA A 52 8.94 0.47 -1.57
N PHE A 53 8.95 -0.87 -1.73
CA PHE A 53 8.00 -1.76 -1.09
C PHE A 53 8.02 -1.62 0.44
N VAL A 54 9.20 -1.65 1.04
CA VAL A 54 9.36 -1.48 2.50
C VAL A 54 8.88 -0.10 2.93
N CYS A 55 9.25 0.96 2.21
CA CYS A 55 8.77 2.31 2.49
C CYS A 55 7.24 2.40 2.43
N LEU A 56 6.60 1.84 1.40
CA LEU A 56 5.15 1.84 1.26
C LEU A 56 4.47 1.06 2.39
N LEU A 57 5.01 -0.10 2.79
CA LEU A 57 4.50 -0.87 3.92
C LEU A 57 4.48 -0.02 5.21
N TYR A 58 5.61 0.62 5.56
CA TYR A 58 5.69 1.45 6.76
C TYR A 58 4.75 2.65 6.70
N LEU A 59 4.54 3.23 5.53
CA LEU A 59 3.58 4.31 5.37
C LEU A 59 2.13 3.87 5.55
N LEU A 60 1.77 2.69 5.05
CA LEU A 60 0.45 2.12 5.28
C LEU A 60 0.23 1.80 6.76
N LEU A 61 1.23 1.24 7.46
CA LEU A 61 1.19 0.98 8.90
C LEU A 61 1.07 2.28 9.71
N PHE A 62 1.83 3.32 9.33
CA PHE A 62 1.73 4.62 9.97
C PHE A 62 0.36 5.26 9.74
N ASN A 63 -0.16 5.22 8.50
CA ASN A 63 -1.49 5.70 8.18
C ASN A 63 -2.59 4.97 8.97
N GLN A 64 -2.49 3.65 9.13
CA GLN A 64 -3.39 2.84 9.95
C GLN A 64 -3.42 3.35 11.40
N SER A 65 -2.24 3.53 11.99
CA SER A 65 -2.11 4.00 13.37
C SER A 65 -2.62 5.44 13.53
N ALA A 66 -2.21 6.34 12.65
CA ALA A 66 -2.62 7.74 12.68
C ALA A 66 -4.15 7.89 12.54
N THR A 67 -4.76 7.10 11.66
CA THR A 67 -6.22 7.10 11.47
C THR A 67 -6.95 6.62 12.73
N ALA A 68 -6.48 5.55 13.38
CA ALA A 68 -7.07 5.05 14.61
C ALA A 68 -6.97 6.08 15.76
N PHE A 69 -5.79 6.72 15.92
CA PHE A 69 -5.60 7.77 16.95
C PHE A 69 -6.46 8.99 16.69
N SER A 70 -6.55 9.46 15.45
CA SER A 70 -7.36 10.64 15.11
C SER A 70 -8.86 10.40 15.35
N GLU A 71 -9.36 9.22 14.98
CA GLU A 71 -10.75 8.85 15.21
C GLU A 71 -11.06 8.68 16.70
N HIS A 72 -10.16 8.08 17.48
CA HIS A 72 -10.29 7.99 18.92
C HIS A 72 -10.34 9.38 19.58
N ALA A 73 -9.46 10.31 19.17
CA ALA A 73 -9.47 11.68 19.68
C ALA A 73 -10.78 12.40 19.33
N ARG A 74 -11.30 12.21 18.10
CA ARG A 74 -12.58 12.77 17.65
C ARG A 74 -13.75 12.26 18.50
N LEU A 75 -13.80 10.96 18.76
CA LEU A 75 -14.88 10.35 19.56
C LEU A 75 -14.82 10.77 21.04
N ARG A 76 -13.61 10.90 21.60
CA ARG A 76 -13.44 11.45 22.96
C ARG A 76 -13.91 12.89 23.06
N ALA A 77 -13.58 13.73 22.08
CA ALA A 77 -14.03 15.13 22.06
C ALA A 77 -15.56 15.21 21.96
N ALA A 78 -16.18 14.38 21.11
CA ALA A 78 -17.62 14.32 20.96
C ALA A 78 -18.33 13.84 22.25
N ALA A 79 -17.78 12.84 22.95
CA ALA A 79 -18.30 12.39 24.24
C ALA A 79 -18.22 13.49 25.29
N LYS A 80 -17.11 14.20 25.39
CA LYS A 80 -16.94 15.34 26.33
C LYS A 80 -17.93 16.47 26.05
N ALA A 81 -18.17 16.80 24.77
CA ALA A 81 -19.12 17.87 24.41
C ALA A 81 -20.57 17.50 24.80
N LYS A 82 -20.96 16.23 24.69
CA LYS A 82 -22.30 15.77 25.14
C LYS A 82 -22.48 15.88 26.65
N THR A 83 -21.43 15.62 27.43
CA THR A 83 -21.49 15.70 28.89
C THR A 83 -21.66 17.14 29.38
N THR A 84 -21.14 18.14 28.66
CA THR A 84 -21.24 19.57 29.02
C THR A 84 -22.60 20.19 28.67
N THR A 85 -23.35 19.63 27.71
CA THR A 85 -24.66 20.13 27.29
C THR A 85 -25.83 19.53 28.05
N SER A 86 -25.65 18.41 28.75
CA SER A 86 -26.69 17.76 29.55
C SER A 86 -26.61 18.20 31.02
N SER A 87 -27.24 19.33 31.38
CA SER A 87 -27.35 19.77 32.79
C SER A 87 -28.43 18.99 33.59
N GLY A 88 -28.92 17.88 33.11
CA GLY A 88 -29.94 17.08 33.76
C GLY A 88 -29.75 15.59 33.49
N GLY A 89 -29.18 14.90 34.45
CA GLY A 89 -29.39 13.49 34.75
C GLY A 89 -29.05 12.46 33.66
N SER A 90 -28.08 11.63 34.00
CA SER A 90 -27.85 10.32 33.38
C SER A 90 -27.24 10.37 31.97
N ALA A 91 -25.99 10.23 31.92
CA ALA A 91 -25.30 9.22 31.11
C ALA A 91 -23.83 9.53 31.08
N ASN A 92 -23.06 8.80 31.82
CA ASN A 92 -21.66 8.52 31.54
C ASN A 92 -21.57 7.91 30.13
N ALA A 93 -21.67 8.71 29.10
CA ALA A 93 -21.34 8.29 27.74
C ALA A 93 -19.83 8.08 27.72
N LYS A 94 -19.40 6.89 28.18
CA LYS A 94 -18.01 6.47 28.19
C LYS A 94 -17.47 6.55 26.76
N ALA A 95 -16.48 7.38 26.55
CA ALA A 95 -15.80 7.42 25.25
C ALA A 95 -15.21 6.02 24.96
N PRO A 96 -15.30 5.53 23.72
CA PRO A 96 -14.75 4.22 23.37
C PRO A 96 -13.23 4.23 23.60
N SER A 97 -12.70 3.09 24.02
CA SER A 97 -11.26 2.87 24.15
C SER A 97 -10.60 2.88 22.76
N LEU A 98 -9.28 3.12 22.72
CA LEU A 98 -8.52 3.04 21.46
C LEU A 98 -8.63 1.65 20.82
N ALA A 99 -8.68 0.58 21.62
CA ALA A 99 -8.85 -0.78 21.14
C ALA A 99 -10.22 -0.99 20.47
N GLU A 100 -11.30 -0.48 21.08
CA GLU A 100 -12.64 -0.53 20.47
C GLU A 100 -12.71 0.24 19.15
N VAL A 101 -12.03 1.38 19.04
CA VAL A 101 -11.94 2.14 17.79
C VAL A 101 -11.16 1.37 16.73
N LYS A 102 -9.98 0.85 17.10
CA LYS A 102 -9.08 0.14 16.19
C LYS A 102 -9.68 -1.17 15.67
N TYR A 103 -10.31 -1.94 16.55
CA TYR A 103 -10.87 -3.25 16.18
C TYR A 103 -12.37 -3.20 15.86
N GLY A 104 -13.03 -2.05 16.03
CA GLY A 104 -14.44 -1.84 15.69
C GLY A 104 -14.73 -1.77 14.19
N GLY A 105 -13.71 -1.66 13.35
CA GLY A 105 -13.77 -1.87 11.91
C GLY A 105 -14.76 -0.98 11.15
N LYS A 106 -14.80 0.34 11.41
CA LYS A 106 -15.74 1.26 10.75
C LYS A 106 -15.03 2.41 10.03
N GLY A 107 -15.65 2.88 8.95
CA GLY A 107 -15.25 4.11 8.25
C GLY A 107 -13.79 4.12 7.79
N ALA A 108 -13.09 5.22 8.08
CA ALA A 108 -11.70 5.44 7.67
C ALA A 108 -10.71 4.43 8.32
N VAL A 109 -11.00 4.01 9.57
CA VAL A 109 -10.18 3.00 10.26
C VAL A 109 -10.24 1.67 9.52
N LEU A 110 -11.44 1.23 9.12
CA LEU A 110 -11.59 0.01 8.31
C LEU A 110 -10.84 0.11 6.99
N ALA A 111 -10.90 1.24 6.29
CA ALA A 111 -10.20 1.42 5.02
C ALA A 111 -8.66 1.35 5.21
N ALA A 112 -8.13 1.93 6.28
CA ALA A 112 -6.72 1.86 6.62
C ALA A 112 -6.27 0.44 6.98
N ASP A 113 -7.08 -0.28 7.79
CA ASP A 113 -6.81 -1.68 8.16
C ASP A 113 -6.84 -2.60 6.93
N ARG A 114 -7.82 -2.43 6.05
CA ARG A 114 -7.92 -3.21 4.80
C ARG A 114 -6.78 -2.92 3.84
N ALA A 115 -6.26 -1.69 3.82
CA ALA A 115 -5.10 -1.37 3.00
C ALA A 115 -3.86 -2.14 3.45
N VAL A 116 -3.58 -2.20 4.75
CA VAL A 116 -2.47 -2.97 5.32
C VAL A 116 -2.69 -4.47 5.12
N ALA A 117 -3.88 -4.99 5.46
CA ALA A 117 -4.19 -6.41 5.32
C ALA A 117 -4.04 -6.88 3.87
N ASN A 118 -4.65 -6.15 2.92
CA ASN A 118 -4.55 -6.48 1.49
C ASN A 118 -3.10 -6.39 0.96
N PHE A 119 -2.31 -5.42 1.44
CA PHE A 119 -0.91 -5.32 1.09
C PHE A 119 -0.14 -6.56 1.57
N LEU A 120 -0.32 -6.97 2.83
CA LEU A 120 0.35 -8.13 3.43
C LEU A 120 -0.09 -9.45 2.80
N GLU A 121 -1.39 -9.63 2.51
CA GLU A 121 -1.93 -10.81 1.82
C GLU A 121 -1.31 -11.00 0.43
N GLN A 122 -1.03 -9.90 -0.26
CA GLN A 122 -0.45 -9.93 -1.60
C GLN A 122 1.09 -9.95 -1.61
N THR A 123 1.72 -9.74 -0.47
CA THR A 123 3.19 -9.71 -0.36
C THR A 123 3.86 -11.02 -0.77
N PRO A 124 3.46 -12.21 -0.27
CA PRO A 124 4.13 -13.46 -0.63
C PRO A 124 4.07 -13.74 -2.14
N PRO A 125 2.91 -13.73 -2.81
CA PRO A 125 2.86 -13.99 -4.25
C PRO A 125 3.59 -12.92 -5.07
N PHE A 126 3.57 -11.65 -4.64
CA PHE A 126 4.29 -10.58 -5.32
C PHE A 126 5.80 -10.77 -5.24
N LEU A 127 6.35 -11.01 -4.05
CA LEU A 127 7.80 -11.18 -3.88
C LEU A 127 8.30 -12.42 -4.62
N LEU A 128 7.56 -13.52 -4.55
CA LEU A 128 7.90 -14.74 -5.30
C LEU A 128 7.92 -14.46 -6.81
N ALA A 129 6.87 -13.85 -7.34
CA ALA A 129 6.78 -13.51 -8.76
C ALA A 129 7.90 -12.56 -9.22
N LEU A 130 8.16 -11.51 -8.42
CA LEU A 130 9.20 -10.51 -8.70
C LEU A 130 10.58 -11.17 -8.81
N LEU A 131 10.95 -12.00 -7.82
CA LEU A 131 12.27 -12.63 -7.76
C LEU A 131 12.44 -13.71 -8.83
N LEU A 132 11.42 -14.56 -9.05
CA LEU A 132 11.47 -15.57 -10.10
C LEU A 132 11.57 -14.93 -11.49
N HIS A 133 10.77 -13.90 -11.77
CA HIS A 133 10.83 -13.20 -13.05
C HIS A 133 12.19 -12.51 -13.26
N ALA A 134 12.75 -11.90 -12.22
CA ALA A 134 14.06 -11.28 -12.28
C ALA A 134 15.17 -12.30 -12.59
N ALA A 135 15.11 -13.47 -11.95
CA ALA A 135 16.12 -14.51 -12.07
C ALA A 135 16.01 -15.29 -13.39
N LEU A 136 14.79 -15.56 -13.87
CA LEU A 136 14.58 -16.49 -15.00
C LEU A 136 14.26 -15.78 -16.32
N VAL A 137 13.77 -14.53 -16.26
CA VAL A 137 13.28 -13.82 -17.46
C VAL A 137 14.01 -12.50 -17.67
N SER A 138 13.78 -11.53 -16.76
CA SER A 138 14.34 -10.19 -16.88
C SER A 138 14.25 -9.39 -15.59
N ALA A 139 15.37 -8.94 -15.07
CA ALA A 139 15.42 -8.07 -13.89
C ALA A 139 14.75 -6.70 -14.14
N SER A 140 14.93 -6.13 -15.34
CA SER A 140 14.28 -4.87 -15.72
C SER A 140 12.77 -5.04 -15.92
N GLY A 141 12.33 -6.16 -16.50
CA GLY A 141 10.93 -6.52 -16.64
C GLY A 141 10.24 -6.69 -15.28
N ALA A 142 10.88 -7.43 -14.36
CA ALA A 142 10.44 -7.58 -12.98
C ALA A 142 10.27 -6.23 -12.28
N ALA A 143 11.26 -5.34 -12.40
CA ALA A 143 11.20 -4.02 -11.78
C ALA A 143 10.06 -3.16 -12.34
N ARG A 144 9.79 -3.18 -13.65
CA ARG A 144 8.64 -2.47 -14.25
C ARG A 144 7.31 -2.94 -13.66
N CYS A 145 7.09 -4.26 -13.64
CA CYS A 145 5.91 -4.85 -13.02
C CYS A 145 5.83 -4.51 -11.52
N GLY A 146 6.97 -4.52 -10.82
CA GLY A 146 7.08 -4.14 -9.44
C GLY A 146 6.61 -2.70 -9.17
N TRP A 147 7.03 -1.74 -9.99
CA TRP A 147 6.58 -0.35 -9.88
C TRP A 147 5.09 -0.19 -10.15
N ILE A 148 4.53 -0.90 -11.14
CA ILE A 148 3.09 -0.89 -11.41
C ILE A 148 2.33 -1.45 -10.22
N TRP A 149 2.79 -2.58 -9.66
CA TRP A 149 2.19 -3.19 -8.48
C TRP A 149 2.21 -2.24 -7.27
N LEU A 150 3.35 -1.60 -6.98
CA LEU A 150 3.48 -0.62 -5.89
C LEU A 150 2.54 0.57 -6.08
N GLY A 151 2.46 1.13 -7.28
CA GLY A 151 1.53 2.21 -7.61
C GLY A 151 0.08 1.80 -7.37
N ALA A 152 -0.30 0.60 -7.82
CA ALA A 152 -1.63 0.05 -7.59
C ALA A 152 -1.92 -0.12 -6.09
N ARG A 153 -0.95 -0.56 -5.28
CA ARG A 153 -1.12 -0.68 -3.82
C ARG A 153 -1.16 0.66 -3.10
N ALA A 154 -0.42 1.65 -3.58
CA ALA A 154 -0.44 3.00 -3.01
C ALA A 154 -1.81 3.68 -3.16
N ILE A 155 -2.54 3.44 -4.26
CA ILE A 155 -3.89 4.02 -4.46
C ILE A 155 -4.99 3.22 -3.76
N TYR A 156 -4.74 1.99 -3.30
CA TYR A 156 -5.74 1.10 -2.72
C TYR A 156 -6.58 1.74 -1.60
N PRO A 157 -6.00 2.43 -0.59
CA PRO A 157 -6.78 3.03 0.49
C PRO A 157 -7.85 4.01 0.00
N PHE A 158 -7.55 4.72 -1.09
CA PHE A 158 -8.43 5.74 -1.66
C PHE A 158 -9.57 5.15 -2.48
N VAL A 159 -9.27 4.11 -3.26
CA VAL A 159 -10.28 3.45 -4.10
C VAL A 159 -11.16 2.51 -3.28
N PHE A 160 -10.64 1.92 -2.20
CA PHE A 160 -11.42 1.09 -1.28
C PHE A 160 -12.51 1.89 -0.55
N ALA A 161 -12.25 3.17 -0.25
CA ALA A 161 -13.23 4.07 0.35
C ALA A 161 -14.34 4.52 -0.63
N LYS A 162 -14.24 4.19 -1.92
CA LYS A 162 -15.23 4.52 -2.96
C LYS A 162 -16.18 3.35 -3.20
N PRO A 163 -17.37 3.61 -3.79
CA PRO A 163 -18.27 2.55 -4.22
C PRO A 163 -17.60 1.60 -5.23
N PHE A 164 -18.04 0.33 -5.23
CA PHE A 164 -17.68 -0.61 -6.29
C PHE A 164 -18.12 -0.02 -7.67
N PRO A 165 -17.30 -0.12 -8.75
CA PRO A 165 -16.11 -0.97 -8.91
C PRO A 165 -14.75 -0.28 -8.71
N ALA A 166 -14.67 0.87 -8.02
CA ALA A 166 -13.44 1.66 -7.93
C ALA A 166 -12.22 0.86 -7.39
N VAL A 167 -12.44 -0.10 -6.49
CA VAL A 167 -11.38 -0.96 -5.96
C VAL A 167 -10.65 -1.77 -7.04
N LEU A 168 -11.31 -2.04 -8.18
CA LEU A 168 -10.72 -2.78 -9.29
C LEU A 168 -9.56 -2.01 -9.95
N LEU A 169 -9.54 -0.67 -9.87
CA LEU A 169 -8.43 0.16 -10.38
C LEU A 169 -7.09 -0.17 -9.70
N SER A 170 -7.12 -0.59 -8.46
CA SER A 170 -5.93 -1.05 -7.75
C SER A 170 -5.72 -2.56 -7.91
N THR A 171 -6.79 -3.33 -7.84
CA THR A 171 -6.72 -4.79 -7.74
C THR A 171 -6.32 -5.43 -9.06
N LEU A 172 -6.94 -5.04 -10.18
CA LEU A 172 -6.66 -5.65 -11.49
C LEU A 172 -5.22 -5.44 -11.96
N PRO A 173 -4.63 -4.23 -11.92
CA PRO A 173 -3.23 -4.07 -12.32
C PRO A 173 -2.27 -4.86 -11.44
N ALA A 174 -2.53 -4.92 -10.12
CA ALA A 174 -1.67 -5.64 -9.20
C ALA A 174 -1.69 -7.15 -9.44
N TYR A 175 -2.88 -7.75 -9.60
CA TYR A 175 -3.00 -9.19 -9.94
C TYR A 175 -2.47 -9.49 -11.33
N GLY A 176 -2.70 -8.60 -12.30
CA GLY A 176 -2.16 -8.72 -13.65
C GLY A 176 -0.63 -8.78 -13.66
N CYS A 177 0.05 -7.93 -12.90
CA CYS A 177 1.52 -7.95 -12.76
C CYS A 177 2.02 -9.27 -12.16
N VAL A 178 1.41 -9.73 -11.06
CA VAL A 178 1.81 -10.99 -10.41
C VAL A 178 1.59 -12.18 -11.36
N GLY A 179 0.40 -12.26 -11.98
CA GLY A 179 0.07 -13.32 -12.91
C GLY A 179 1.01 -13.35 -14.12
N PHE A 180 1.29 -12.18 -14.71
CA PHE A 180 2.23 -12.06 -15.82
C PHE A 180 3.64 -12.53 -15.45
N MET A 181 4.17 -12.03 -14.32
CA MET A 181 5.52 -12.39 -13.86
C MET A 181 5.65 -13.88 -13.58
N LEU A 182 4.66 -14.50 -12.92
CA LEU A 182 4.66 -15.94 -12.65
C LEU A 182 4.54 -16.77 -13.93
N ALA A 183 3.62 -16.40 -14.83
CA ALA A 183 3.44 -17.13 -16.09
C ALA A 183 4.71 -17.10 -16.94
N ALA A 184 5.34 -15.92 -17.08
CA ALA A 184 6.58 -15.79 -17.82
C ALA A 184 7.73 -16.59 -17.19
N ALA A 185 7.85 -16.58 -15.85
CA ALA A 185 8.87 -17.36 -15.15
C ALA A 185 8.65 -18.88 -15.30
N LEU A 186 7.40 -19.35 -15.23
CA LEU A 186 7.07 -20.76 -15.45
C LEU A 186 7.36 -21.19 -16.89
N LEU A 187 7.01 -20.35 -17.87
CA LEU A 187 7.33 -20.63 -19.29
C LEU A 187 8.84 -20.72 -19.51
N ALA A 188 9.62 -19.79 -18.95
CA ALA A 188 11.08 -19.84 -19.04
C ALA A 188 11.64 -21.12 -18.40
N ALA A 189 11.14 -21.53 -17.24
CA ALA A 189 11.58 -22.74 -16.57
C ALA A 189 11.27 -24.02 -17.35
N VAL A 190 10.10 -24.09 -18.03
CA VAL A 190 9.69 -25.26 -18.84
C VAL A 190 10.40 -25.32 -20.17
N SER A 191 10.68 -24.18 -20.80
CA SER A 191 11.37 -24.13 -22.11
C SER A 191 12.86 -24.43 -22.03
N GLY A 192 13.39 -24.65 -20.82
CA GLY A 192 14.77 -25.13 -20.64
C GLY A 192 15.83 -24.07 -20.94
N TRP A 193 15.53 -22.82 -20.59
CA TRP A 193 16.45 -21.67 -20.75
C TRP A 193 16.76 -21.32 -22.20
#